data_90292439aa91ca64a32b871cf0573bb3
#
_entry.id   90292439aa91ca64a32b871cf0573bb3
#
_cell.length_a   1.000
_cell.length_b   1.000
_cell.length_c   1.000
_cell.angle_alpha   90.00
_cell.angle_beta   90.00
_cell.angle_gamma   90.00
#
_symmetry.space_group_name_H-M   'P 1'
#
loop_
_entity.id
_entity.type
_entity.pdbx_description
1 polymer ?
#
loop_
_entity_poly.entity_id
_entity_poly.type
_entity_poly.pdbx_seq_one_letter_code
_entity_poly.pdbx_strand_id
1 'polypeptide(L)'
;MIDFKESEYQSRTEKVQKIMFEKKLDAILLCTEPEVRYFTGFRSLFWQSPTRPWFVVIPKNGKPIAIIPEIGRDLMARTWIDHIIT
;
A
#
# COMPACT_ATOMS: atom_id res chain seq x y z
N MET A 1 -7.56 -11.29 5.48
CA MET A 1 -6.14 -11.20 5.81
C MET A 1 -5.67 -9.83 6.27
N ILE A 2 -6.55 -8.89 6.51
CA ILE A 2 -6.16 -7.59 7.06
C ILE A 2 -6.41 -7.58 8.57
N ASP A 3 -5.52 -6.88 9.31
CA ASP A 3 -5.56 -6.85 10.77
C ASP A 3 -6.65 -5.96 11.33
N PHE A 4 -7.08 -4.96 10.55
CA PHE A 4 -8.03 -3.96 10.97
C PHE A 4 -9.13 -3.80 9.95
N LYS A 5 -10.18 -3.09 10.32
CA LYS A 5 -11.27 -2.80 9.39
C LYS A 5 -10.77 -1.89 8.27
N GLU A 6 -11.40 -1.99 7.11
CA GLU A 6 -11.05 -1.16 5.95
C GLU A 6 -11.07 0.33 6.29
N SER A 7 -12.01 0.76 7.12
CA SER A 7 -12.10 2.18 7.51
C SER A 7 -10.85 2.66 8.23
N GLU A 8 -10.15 1.78 8.95
CA GLU A 8 -8.93 2.16 9.63
C GLU A 8 -7.83 2.46 8.62
N TYR A 9 -7.68 1.60 7.60
CA TYR A 9 -6.68 1.82 6.56
C TYR A 9 -7.00 3.05 5.73
N GLN A 10 -8.28 3.26 5.44
CA GLN A 10 -8.71 4.46 4.73
C GLN A 10 -8.37 5.72 5.51
N SER A 11 -8.61 5.70 6.83
CA SER A 11 -8.29 6.83 7.68
C SER A 11 -6.79 7.13 7.69
N ARG A 12 -5.95 6.08 7.75
CA ARG A 12 -4.49 6.26 7.71
C ARG A 12 -4.06 6.90 6.40
N THR A 13 -4.64 6.44 5.29
CA THR A 13 -4.33 6.98 3.97
C THR A 13 -4.76 8.45 3.86
N GLU A 14 -5.95 8.77 4.33
CA GLU A 14 -6.45 10.14 4.26
C GLU A 14 -5.63 11.11 5.10
N LYS A 15 -5.14 10.65 6.24
CA LYS A 15 -4.28 11.50 7.07
C LYS A 15 -2.99 11.87 6.36
N VAL A 16 -2.35 10.90 5.70
CA VAL A 16 -1.12 11.19 4.99
C VAL A 16 -1.38 12.02 3.75
N GLN A 17 -2.53 11.82 3.09
CA GLN A 17 -2.90 12.62 1.92
C GLN A 17 -3.12 14.09 2.30
N LYS A 18 -3.63 14.33 3.50
CA LYS A 18 -3.77 15.69 3.99
C LYS A 18 -2.40 16.36 4.15
N ILE A 19 -1.45 15.63 4.70
CA ILE A 19 -0.08 16.13 4.84
C ILE A 19 0.55 16.37 3.46
N MET A 20 0.29 15.47 2.52
CA MET A 20 0.77 15.61 1.15
C MET A 20 0.25 16.88 0.51
N PHE A 21 -1.02 17.17 0.72
CA PHE A 21 -1.61 18.41 0.20
C PHE A 21 -0.92 19.64 0.78
N GLU A 22 -0.68 19.65 2.09
CA GLU A 22 -0.02 20.76 2.75
C GLU A 22 1.42 20.96 2.26
N LYS A 23 2.11 19.86 1.93
CA LYS A 23 3.49 19.91 1.45
C LYS A 23 3.61 19.91 -0.07
N LYS A 24 2.48 19.94 -0.77
CA LYS A 24 2.42 19.97 -2.24
C LYS A 24 3.08 18.74 -2.88
N LEU A 25 2.84 17.57 -2.29
CA LEU A 25 3.33 16.31 -2.83
C LEU A 25 2.22 15.64 -3.64
N ASP A 26 2.58 15.08 -4.80
CA ASP A 26 1.62 14.40 -5.68
C ASP A 26 1.46 12.92 -5.35
N ALA A 27 2.49 12.30 -4.80
CA ALA A 27 2.48 10.89 -4.47
C ALA A 27 3.57 10.56 -3.47
N ILE A 28 3.40 9.44 -2.75
CA ILE A 28 4.40 8.90 -1.84
C ILE A 28 4.64 7.46 -2.22
N LEU A 29 5.91 7.07 -2.33
CA LEU A 29 6.30 5.70 -2.63
C LEU A 29 6.68 4.98 -1.33
N LEU A 30 6.04 3.84 -1.08
CA LEU A 30 6.34 2.99 0.05
C LEU A 30 7.11 1.77 -0.45
N CYS A 31 8.23 1.46 0.18
CA CYS A 31 9.06 0.34 -0.26
C CYS A 31 9.54 -0.55 0.89
N THR A 32 9.06 -0.32 2.11
CA THR A 32 9.41 -1.18 3.24
C THR A 32 8.16 -1.91 3.73
N GLU A 33 8.35 -3.12 4.26
CA GLU A 33 7.24 -3.94 4.72
C GLU A 33 6.40 -3.25 5.81
N PRO A 34 6.99 -2.66 6.86
CA PRO A 34 6.18 -2.02 7.89
C PRO A 34 5.28 -0.92 7.35
N GLU A 35 5.78 -0.12 6.41
CA GLU A 35 4.99 0.95 5.81
C GLU A 35 3.86 0.41 4.96
N VAL A 36 4.15 -0.58 4.12
CA VAL A 36 3.13 -1.18 3.26
C VAL A 36 2.06 -1.85 4.11
N ARG A 37 2.45 -2.57 5.15
CA ARG A 37 1.51 -3.22 6.05
C ARG A 37 0.62 -2.19 6.75
N TYR A 38 1.19 -1.07 7.16
CA TYR A 38 0.46 -0.03 7.86
C TYR A 38 -0.69 0.54 7.02
N PHE A 39 -0.44 0.75 5.73
CA PHE A 39 -1.43 1.37 4.84
C PHE A 39 -2.33 0.37 4.12
N THR A 40 -1.91 -0.87 3.96
CA THR A 40 -2.67 -1.84 3.16
C THR A 40 -3.14 -3.05 3.95
N GLY A 41 -2.45 -3.41 5.03
CA GLY A 41 -2.70 -4.66 5.75
C GLY A 41 -2.00 -5.85 5.13
N PHE A 42 -1.23 -5.65 4.06
CA PHE A 42 -0.57 -6.74 3.35
C PHE A 42 0.58 -7.32 4.16
N ARG A 43 0.64 -8.65 4.23
CA ARG A 43 1.76 -9.39 4.81
C ARG A 43 2.14 -10.51 3.87
N SER A 44 3.43 -10.71 3.67
CA SER A 44 3.91 -11.80 2.84
C SER A 44 5.32 -12.20 3.25
N LEU A 45 5.55 -13.52 3.28
CA LEU A 45 6.89 -14.05 3.49
C LEU A 45 7.81 -13.77 2.31
N PHE A 46 7.23 -13.44 1.15
CA PHE A 46 8.00 -13.15 -0.04
C PHE A 46 8.49 -11.71 -0.10
N TRP A 47 8.12 -10.87 0.86
CA TRP A 47 8.48 -9.47 0.85
C TRP A 47 9.98 -9.24 0.73
N GLN A 48 10.76 -10.09 1.37
CA GLN A 48 12.20 -9.89 1.45
C GLN A 48 12.98 -10.46 0.27
N SER A 49 12.29 -10.83 -0.81
CA SER A 49 12.99 -11.27 -2.00
C SER A 49 13.81 -10.12 -2.60
N PRO A 50 15.14 -10.26 -2.72
CA PRO A 50 15.97 -9.17 -3.23
C PRO A 50 15.85 -8.96 -4.73
N THR A 51 15.27 -9.91 -5.45
CA THR A 51 15.20 -9.85 -6.92
C THR A 51 13.90 -9.26 -7.44
N ARG A 52 12.91 -9.04 -6.57
CA ARG A 52 11.60 -8.55 -7.00
C ARG A 52 11.11 -7.48 -6.02
N PRO A 53 11.22 -6.22 -6.41
CA PRO A 53 10.80 -5.13 -5.53
C PRO A 53 9.28 -5.10 -5.35
N TRP A 54 8.87 -4.68 -4.17
CA TRP A 54 7.47 -4.52 -3.82
C TRP A 54 7.26 -3.06 -3.46
N PHE A 55 6.38 -2.39 -4.17
CA PHE A 55 6.11 -0.97 -3.95
C PHE A 55 4.63 -0.72 -3.76
N VAL A 56 4.32 0.30 -2.98
CA VAL A 56 2.97 0.83 -2.88
C VAL A 56 3.07 2.34 -3.06
N VAL A 57 2.23 2.88 -3.93
CA VAL A 57 2.17 4.31 -4.17
C VAL A 57 0.91 4.86 -3.54
N ILE A 58 1.04 5.91 -2.73
CA ILE A 58 -0.11 6.64 -2.21
C ILE A 58 -0.27 7.88 -3.07
N PRO A 59 -1.32 7.92 -3.93
CA PRO A 59 -1.59 9.11 -4.72
C PRO A 59 -2.22 10.19 -3.84
N LYS A 60 -2.34 11.39 -4.35
CA LYS A 60 -2.95 12.46 -3.57
C LYS A 60 -4.44 12.27 -3.34
N ASN A 61 -5.09 11.41 -4.10
CA ASN A 61 -6.51 11.05 -3.92
C ASN A 61 -6.69 9.56 -4.16
N GLY A 62 -7.63 8.96 -3.45
CA GLY A 62 -8.01 7.57 -3.66
C GLY A 62 -7.18 6.57 -2.87
N LYS A 63 -7.40 5.29 -3.13
CA LYS A 63 -6.72 4.21 -2.44
C LYS A 63 -5.28 4.05 -2.92
N PRO A 64 -4.39 3.50 -2.08
CA PRO A 64 -3.04 3.18 -2.53
C PRO A 64 -3.05 2.21 -3.71
N ILE A 65 -2.00 2.25 -4.51
CA ILE A 65 -1.81 1.41 -5.69
C ILE A 65 -0.63 0.49 -5.41
N ALA A 66 -0.83 -0.83 -5.55
CA ALA A 66 0.24 -1.79 -5.32
C ALA A 66 0.94 -2.13 -6.63
N ILE A 67 2.28 -2.09 -6.62
CA ILE A 67 3.11 -2.51 -7.74
C ILE A 67 3.99 -3.62 -7.20
N ILE A 68 3.63 -4.87 -7.47
CA ILE A 68 4.19 -6.03 -6.79
C ILE A 68 4.42 -7.17 -7.78
N PRO A 69 5.26 -8.17 -7.41
CA PRO A 69 5.41 -9.37 -8.22
C PRO A 69 4.09 -10.14 -8.30
N GLU A 70 3.89 -10.85 -9.41
CA GLU A 70 2.66 -11.63 -9.64
C GLU A 70 2.37 -12.61 -8.50
N ILE A 71 3.41 -13.15 -7.87
CA ILE A 71 3.26 -14.10 -6.78
C ILE A 71 2.47 -13.53 -5.60
N GLY A 72 2.45 -12.22 -5.45
CA GLY A 72 1.73 -11.56 -4.35
C GLY A 72 0.35 -11.05 -4.70
N ARG A 73 -0.07 -11.17 -5.95
CA ARG A 73 -1.33 -10.58 -6.43
C ARG A 73 -2.54 -11.06 -5.63
N ASP A 74 -2.69 -12.38 -5.45
CA ASP A 74 -3.88 -12.92 -4.79
C ASP A 74 -3.95 -12.50 -3.34
N LEU A 75 -2.81 -12.47 -2.66
CA LEU A 75 -2.77 -12.06 -1.26
C LEU A 75 -3.06 -10.57 -1.12
N MET A 76 -2.49 -9.74 -1.99
CA MET A 76 -2.76 -8.30 -1.98
C MET A 76 -4.24 -8.02 -2.28
N ALA A 77 -4.84 -8.81 -3.17
CA ALA A 77 -6.26 -8.62 -3.53
C ALA A 77 -7.20 -8.90 -2.35
N ARG A 78 -6.72 -9.55 -1.31
CA ARG A 78 -7.52 -9.79 -0.09
C ARG A 78 -7.49 -8.63 0.88
N THR A 79 -6.67 -7.62 0.59
CA THR A 79 -6.64 -6.39 1.38
C THR A 79 -7.66 -5.41 0.81
N TRP A 80 -7.68 -4.19 1.32
CA TRP A 80 -8.61 -3.18 0.79
C TRP A 80 -8.12 -2.54 -0.51
N ILE A 81 -6.97 -2.95 -1.00
CA ILE A 81 -6.38 -2.39 -2.21
C ILE A 81 -7.06 -2.98 -3.45
N ASP A 82 -7.51 -2.11 -4.36
CA ASP A 82 -8.19 -2.51 -5.59
C ASP A 82 -7.27 -2.49 -6.81
N HIS A 83 -6.30 -1.58 -6.82
CA HIS A 83 -5.46 -1.37 -8.01
C HIS A 83 -4.11 -2.02 -7.79
N ILE A 84 -3.89 -3.15 -8.47
CA ILE A 84 -2.66 -3.94 -8.35
C ILE A 84 -2.02 -4.08 -9.72
N ILE A 85 -0.77 -3.66 -9.82
CA ILE A 85 0.02 -3.75 -11.05
C ILE A 85 1.11 -4.78 -10.83
N THR A 86 1.22 -5.76 -11.73
CA THR A 86 2.24 -6.83 -11.62
C THR A 86 3.20 -6.89 -12.83
#